data_c3ad35df21dd506f70c47f891f53a010
#
_entry.id   c3ad35df21dd506f70c47f891f53a010
#
_cell.length_a   1.000
_cell.length_b   1.000
_cell.length_c   1.000
_cell.angle_alpha   90.00
_cell.angle_beta   90.00
_cell.angle_gamma   90.00
#
_symmetry.space_group_name_H-M   'P 1'
#
loop_
_entity.id
_entity.type
_entity.pdbx_description
1 polymer ?
#
loop_
_entity_poly.entity_id
_entity_poly.type
_entity_poly.pdbx_seq_one_letter_code
_entity_poly.pdbx_strand_id
1 'polypeptide(L)'
;MDYAYAYQVLGSLYFEKKEKETLEDIIPDFERIMFRDSYELIWKSLTNAEKEIVRYIYATKDGKAEDIKALMNNPTSYPVYRDRLINKHIVDASTRGYLKIRLPRFDKYIEIWGNE
;
A
#
# COMPACT_ATOMS: atom_id res chain seq x y z
N MET A 1 -6.18 -9.01 5.76
CA MET A 1 -7.01 -8.50 4.68
C MET A 1 -6.15 -8.29 3.45
N ASP A 2 -6.67 -8.60 2.31
CA ASP A 2 -5.87 -8.65 1.13
C ASP A 2 -6.35 -7.69 0.04
N TYR A 3 -5.65 -7.74 -1.04
CA TYR A 3 -5.82 -6.95 -2.23
C TYR A 3 -7.20 -7.13 -2.89
N ALA A 4 -7.74 -8.36 -2.87
CA ALA A 4 -9.05 -8.65 -3.46
C ALA A 4 -10.18 -7.89 -2.75
N TYR A 5 -10.07 -7.73 -1.43
CA TYR A 5 -11.06 -6.97 -0.67
C TYR A 5 -11.13 -5.50 -1.13
N ALA A 6 -9.98 -4.88 -1.40
CA ALA A 6 -9.97 -3.49 -1.84
C ALA A 6 -10.72 -3.31 -3.16
N TYR A 7 -10.56 -4.22 -4.11
CA TYR A 7 -11.29 -4.17 -5.36
C TYR A 7 -12.77 -4.44 -5.20
N GLN A 8 -13.15 -5.31 -4.29
CA GLN A 8 -14.56 -5.58 -4.01
C GLN A 8 -15.25 -4.35 -3.44
N VAL A 9 -14.60 -3.62 -2.54
CA VAL A 9 -15.15 -2.38 -1.97
C VAL A 9 -15.34 -1.34 -3.07
N LEU A 10 -14.34 -1.14 -3.92
CA LEU A 10 -14.41 -0.16 -4.99
C LEU A 10 -15.50 -0.52 -6.00
N GLY A 11 -15.62 -1.79 -6.39
CA GLY A 11 -16.64 -2.26 -7.30
C GLY A 11 -18.06 -2.08 -6.73
N SER A 12 -18.22 -2.39 -5.45
CA SER A 12 -19.52 -2.23 -4.77
C SER A 12 -19.96 -0.77 -4.75
N LEU A 13 -19.03 0.15 -4.44
CA LEU A 13 -19.36 1.58 -4.46
C LEU A 13 -19.73 2.06 -5.86
N TYR A 14 -19.06 1.56 -6.88
CA TYR A 14 -19.37 1.92 -8.26
C TYR A 14 -20.79 1.53 -8.64
N PHE A 15 -21.22 0.31 -8.30
CA PHE A 15 -22.58 -0.16 -8.58
C PHE A 15 -23.65 0.62 -7.81
N GLU A 16 -23.39 0.96 -6.56
CA GLU A 16 -24.31 1.71 -5.71
C GLU A 16 -24.54 3.13 -6.22
N LYS A 17 -23.52 3.74 -6.78
CA LYS A 17 -23.56 5.13 -7.25
C LYS A 17 -24.25 5.30 -8.62
N LYS A 18 -24.47 4.22 -9.32
CA LYS A 18 -25.10 4.21 -10.65
C LYS A 18 -24.29 4.91 -11.75
N GLU A 19 -24.80 4.83 -12.98
CA GLU A 19 -24.10 5.23 -14.20
C GLU A 19 -23.78 6.72 -14.30
N LYS A 20 -24.46 7.56 -13.53
CA LYS A 20 -24.28 9.02 -13.62
C LYS A 20 -23.04 9.54 -12.89
N GLU A 21 -22.43 8.73 -12.08
CA GLU A 21 -21.25 9.12 -11.32
C GLU A 21 -19.99 8.47 -11.89
N THR A 22 -18.89 9.20 -11.87
CA THR A 22 -17.62 8.69 -12.34
C THR A 22 -16.89 7.97 -11.21
N LEU A 23 -15.86 7.20 -11.58
CA LEU A 23 -15.01 6.56 -10.59
C LEU A 23 -14.39 7.58 -9.63
N GLU A 24 -14.08 8.78 -10.13
CA GLU A 24 -13.52 9.86 -9.31
C GLU A 24 -14.46 10.30 -8.20
N ASP A 25 -15.76 10.27 -8.44
CA ASP A 25 -16.76 10.66 -7.45
C ASP A 25 -16.85 9.66 -6.29
N ILE A 26 -16.54 8.38 -6.53
CA ILE A 26 -16.59 7.35 -5.50
C ILE A 26 -15.26 7.15 -4.78
N ILE A 27 -14.15 7.67 -5.27
CA ILE A 27 -12.84 7.51 -4.65
C ILE A 27 -12.82 8.00 -3.18
N PRO A 28 -13.38 9.18 -2.84
CA PRO A 28 -13.37 9.60 -1.43
C PRO A 28 -14.11 8.62 -0.50
N ASP A 29 -15.24 8.05 -0.95
CA ASP A 29 -15.96 7.05 -0.17
C ASP A 29 -15.18 5.76 -0.04
N PHE A 30 -14.52 5.32 -1.12
CA PHE A 30 -13.66 4.16 -1.12
C PHE A 30 -12.50 4.35 -0.14
N GLU A 31 -11.80 5.49 -0.17
CA GLU A 31 -10.71 5.79 0.73
C GLU A 31 -11.15 5.76 2.19
N ARG A 32 -12.29 6.37 2.49
CA ARG A 32 -12.82 6.41 3.85
C ARG A 32 -13.10 5.00 4.39
N ILE A 33 -13.73 4.15 3.58
CA ILE A 33 -14.02 2.77 3.98
C ILE A 33 -12.74 1.98 4.19
N MET A 34 -11.81 2.05 3.25
CA MET A 34 -10.55 1.30 3.33
C MET A 34 -9.69 1.78 4.50
N PHE A 35 -9.61 3.09 4.72
CA PHE A 35 -8.83 3.62 5.82
C PHE A 35 -9.37 3.16 7.16
N ARG A 36 -10.69 3.20 7.35
CA ARG A 36 -11.33 2.83 8.60
C ARG A 36 -11.29 1.32 8.86
N ASP A 37 -11.62 0.53 7.85
CA ASP A 37 -11.89 -0.90 8.05
C ASP A 37 -10.69 -1.80 7.79
N SER A 38 -9.75 -1.37 6.94
CA SER A 38 -8.70 -2.26 6.44
C SER A 38 -7.30 -1.73 6.61
N TYR A 39 -7.03 -0.52 6.13
CA TYR A 39 -5.65 -0.03 6.06
C TYR A 39 -5.07 0.27 7.43
N GLU A 40 -5.91 0.69 8.37
CA GLU A 40 -5.47 0.87 9.75
C GLU A 40 -4.96 -0.45 10.35
N LEU A 41 -5.69 -1.54 10.15
CA LEU A 41 -5.28 -2.86 10.64
C LEU A 41 -4.00 -3.32 9.98
N ILE A 42 -3.90 -3.14 8.66
CA ILE A 42 -2.72 -3.52 7.91
C ILE A 42 -1.51 -2.73 8.43
N TRP A 43 -1.64 -1.40 8.51
CA TRP A 43 -0.54 -0.54 8.93
C TRP A 43 -0.07 -0.86 10.35
N LYS A 44 -1.00 -1.05 11.27
CA LYS A 44 -0.68 -1.42 12.65
C LYS A 44 -0.04 -2.79 12.79
N SER A 45 -0.29 -3.70 11.84
CA SER A 45 0.31 -5.02 11.84
C SER A 45 1.79 -5.02 11.42
N LEU A 46 2.26 -3.92 10.84
CA LEU A 46 3.63 -3.83 10.37
C LEU A 46 4.56 -3.42 11.50
N THR A 47 5.77 -3.98 11.50
CA THR A 47 6.83 -3.51 12.39
C THR A 47 7.31 -2.13 11.92
N ASN A 48 8.03 -1.42 12.79
CA ASN A 48 8.59 -0.12 12.41
C ASN A 48 9.51 -0.21 11.20
N ALA A 49 10.31 -1.27 11.11
CA ALA A 49 11.19 -1.48 9.97
C ALA A 49 10.40 -1.74 8.68
N GLU A 50 9.33 -2.53 8.76
CA GLU A 50 8.46 -2.76 7.61
C GLU A 50 7.77 -1.48 7.14
N LYS A 51 7.31 -0.65 8.08
CA LYS A 51 6.71 0.65 7.77
C LYS A 51 7.73 1.56 7.06
N GLU A 52 8.97 1.56 7.49
CA GLU A 52 10.02 2.33 6.83
C GLU A 52 10.24 1.89 5.39
N ILE A 53 10.26 0.57 5.14
CA ILE A 53 10.39 0.06 3.77
C ILE A 53 9.24 0.54 2.89
N VAL A 54 8.02 0.49 3.38
CA VAL A 54 6.85 0.98 2.63
C VAL A 54 7.01 2.47 2.31
N ARG A 55 7.44 3.28 3.28
CA ARG A 55 7.69 4.71 3.04
C ARG A 55 8.79 4.93 2.01
N TYR A 56 9.84 4.12 2.03
CA TYR A 56 10.93 4.22 1.05
C TYR A 56 10.46 3.84 -0.35
N ILE A 57 9.58 2.86 -0.48
CA ILE A 57 9.00 2.52 -1.78
C ILE A 57 8.30 3.74 -2.38
N TYR A 58 7.51 4.45 -1.59
CA TYR A 58 6.84 5.66 -2.06
C TYR A 58 7.77 6.84 -2.27
N ALA A 59 8.87 6.90 -1.52
CA ALA A 59 9.88 7.96 -1.67
C ALA A 59 10.69 7.80 -2.95
N THR A 60 10.82 6.57 -3.46
CA THR A 60 11.47 6.32 -4.74
C THR A 60 10.48 6.54 -5.88
N LYS A 61 10.98 6.91 -7.05
CA LYS A 61 10.12 7.16 -8.20
C LYS A 61 9.41 5.88 -8.69
N ASP A 62 10.17 4.79 -8.76
CA ASP A 62 9.72 3.55 -9.42
C ASP A 62 9.70 2.35 -8.47
N GLY A 63 10.05 2.52 -7.19
CA GLY A 63 10.18 1.40 -6.27
C GLY A 63 11.42 0.55 -6.53
N LYS A 64 12.48 1.13 -7.12
CA LYS A 64 13.70 0.42 -7.45
C LYS A 64 14.42 -0.04 -6.19
N ALA A 65 14.76 -1.33 -6.12
CA ALA A 65 15.37 -1.93 -4.94
C ALA A 65 16.65 -1.22 -4.51
N GLU A 66 17.51 -0.83 -5.45
CA GLU A 66 18.75 -0.14 -5.15
C GLU A 66 18.51 1.21 -4.49
N ASP A 67 17.48 1.93 -4.94
CA ASP A 67 17.14 3.22 -4.37
C ASP A 67 16.56 3.07 -2.96
N ILE A 68 15.77 2.02 -2.74
CA ILE A 68 15.26 1.69 -1.41
C ILE A 68 16.40 1.38 -0.45
N LYS A 69 17.34 0.54 -0.88
CA LYS A 69 18.52 0.19 -0.07
C LYS A 69 19.37 1.41 0.28
N ALA A 70 19.45 2.36 -0.65
CA ALA A 70 20.22 3.59 -0.42
C ALA A 70 19.62 4.45 0.70
N LEU A 71 18.31 4.34 0.94
CA LEU A 71 17.63 5.05 2.02
C LEU A 71 17.70 4.32 3.36
N MET A 72 18.07 3.03 3.35
CA MET A 72 18.10 2.22 4.55
C MET A 72 19.38 2.41 5.35
N ASN A 73 19.25 2.42 6.69
CA ASN A 73 20.43 2.42 7.58
C ASN A 73 21.19 1.10 7.51
N ASN A 74 20.46 -0.01 7.32
CA ASN A 74 21.07 -1.34 7.22
C ASN A 74 20.54 -2.06 5.98
N PRO A 75 21.12 -1.80 4.80
CA PRO A 75 20.63 -2.40 3.55
C PRO A 75 20.70 -3.92 3.51
N THR A 76 21.53 -4.55 4.34
CA THR A 76 21.66 -6.01 4.37
C THR A 76 20.38 -6.69 4.87
N SER A 77 19.53 -5.98 5.59
CA SER A 77 18.26 -6.50 6.06
C SER A 77 17.14 -6.40 5.02
N TYR A 78 17.37 -5.75 3.89
CA TYR A 78 16.37 -5.55 2.84
C TYR A 78 15.70 -6.86 2.39
N PRO A 79 16.41 -7.95 2.10
CA PRO A 79 15.76 -9.19 1.63
C PRO A 79 14.77 -9.76 2.64
N VAL A 80 15.07 -9.64 3.92
CA VAL A 80 14.19 -10.14 4.99
C VAL A 80 12.86 -9.39 4.99
N TYR A 81 12.93 -8.06 4.98
CA TYR A 81 11.72 -7.23 5.02
C TYR A 81 10.94 -7.29 3.71
N ARG A 82 11.63 -7.40 2.58
CA ARG A 82 11.02 -7.63 1.28
C ARG A 82 10.15 -8.89 1.32
N ASP A 83 10.71 -10.00 1.80
CA ASP A 83 9.98 -11.26 1.85
C ASP A 83 8.79 -11.20 2.81
N ARG A 84 8.94 -10.51 3.94
CA ARG A 84 7.82 -10.31 4.87
C ARG A 84 6.68 -9.53 4.23
N LEU A 85 6.97 -8.46 3.52
CA LEU A 85 5.96 -7.66 2.85
C LEU A 85 5.29 -8.41 1.71
N ILE A 86 6.03 -9.24 0.99
CA ILE A 86 5.46 -10.13 -0.04
C ILE A 86 4.49 -11.13 0.60
N ASN A 87 4.90 -11.76 1.70
CA ASN A 87 4.07 -12.74 2.39
C ASN A 87 2.80 -12.12 3.00
N LYS A 88 2.85 -10.84 3.36
CA LYS A 88 1.69 -10.10 3.85
C LYS A 88 0.81 -9.55 2.72
N HIS A 89 1.17 -9.80 1.46
CA HIS A 89 0.45 -9.34 0.27
C HIS A 89 0.37 -7.82 0.13
N ILE A 90 1.36 -7.11 0.67
CA ILE A 90 1.42 -5.65 0.61
C ILE A 90 2.15 -5.17 -0.63
N VAL A 91 3.19 -5.90 -1.05
CA VAL A 91 4.00 -5.54 -2.21
C VAL A 91 3.96 -6.61 -3.28
N ASP A 92 4.15 -6.18 -4.52
CA ASP A 92 4.34 -7.03 -5.69
C ASP A 92 5.79 -6.89 -6.14
N ALA A 93 6.49 -8.02 -6.21
CA ALA A 93 7.88 -8.10 -6.66
C ALA A 93 8.03 -8.86 -7.98
N SER A 94 6.98 -8.91 -8.79
CA SER A 94 6.98 -9.63 -10.07
C SER A 94 7.96 -9.03 -11.08
N THR A 95 8.25 -7.74 -10.99
CA THR A 95 9.27 -7.10 -11.82
C THR A 95 10.60 -7.12 -11.09
N ARG A 96 11.59 -7.79 -11.66
CA ARG A 96 12.90 -7.94 -11.03
C ARG A 96 13.54 -6.59 -10.74
N GLY A 97 13.97 -6.42 -9.49
CA GLY A 97 14.64 -5.20 -9.05
C GLY A 97 13.69 -4.07 -8.64
N TYR A 98 12.38 -4.31 -8.63
CA TYR A 98 11.38 -3.30 -8.28
C TYR A 98 10.36 -3.85 -7.30
N LEU A 99 9.86 -2.98 -6.42
CA LEU A 99 8.74 -3.29 -5.53
C LEU A 99 7.61 -2.29 -5.79
N LYS A 100 6.39 -2.79 -5.86
CA LYS A 100 5.19 -1.96 -6.01
C LYS A 100 4.23 -2.28 -4.88
N ILE A 101 3.59 -1.28 -4.34
CA ILE A 101 2.54 -1.48 -3.34
C ILE A 101 1.28 -1.97 -4.05
N ARG A 102 0.69 -3.06 -3.53
CA ARG A 102 -0.49 -3.69 -4.12
C ARG A 102 -1.82 -3.10 -3.66
N LEU A 103 -1.78 -2.27 -2.63
CA LEU A 103 -3.00 -1.73 -2.02
C LEU A 103 -3.36 -0.40 -2.68
N PRO A 104 -4.53 -0.30 -3.33
CA PRO A 104 -4.92 0.93 -4.03
C PRO A 104 -4.98 2.11 -3.07
N ARG A 105 -4.33 3.21 -3.43
CA ARG A 105 -4.32 4.47 -2.69
C ARG A 105 -3.83 4.36 -1.24
N PHE A 106 -3.03 3.34 -0.97
CA PHE A 106 -2.43 3.18 0.36
C PHE A 106 -1.45 4.31 0.69
N ASP A 107 -0.85 4.93 -0.33
CA ASP A 107 -0.02 6.12 -0.19
C ASP A 107 -0.78 7.27 0.47
N LYS A 108 -2.04 7.46 0.14
CA LYS A 108 -2.89 8.48 0.75
C LYS A 108 -3.17 8.20 2.22
N TYR A 109 -3.38 6.93 2.55
CA TYR A 109 -3.52 6.53 3.95
C TYR A 109 -2.27 6.87 4.75
N ILE A 110 -1.09 6.51 4.23
CA ILE A 110 0.18 6.78 4.91
C ILE A 110 0.43 8.27 5.05
N GLU A 111 0.11 9.05 4.02
CA GLU A 111 0.26 10.51 4.04
C GLU A 111 -0.53 11.14 5.18
N ILE A 112 -1.74 10.65 5.43
CA ILE A 112 -2.64 11.20 6.45
C ILE A 112 -2.35 10.60 7.84
N TRP A 113 -2.13 9.30 7.92
CA TRP A 113 -2.10 8.54 9.18
C TRP A 113 -0.78 7.85 9.47
N GLY A 114 0.16 7.86 8.54
CA GLY A 114 1.37 7.07 8.63
C GLY A 114 2.35 7.47 9.74
N ASN A 115 2.16 8.61 10.38
CA ASN A 115 3.03 9.08 11.45
C ASN A 115 2.53 8.69 12.85
N GLU A 116 1.47 7.95 12.93
CA GLU A 116 0.94 7.46 14.19
C GLU A 116 1.59 6.17 14.66
#